data_8672877439e61aecf1a1caaad30479d9
#
_entry.id   8672877439e61aecf1a1caaad30479d9
#
_cell.length_a   1.000
_cell.length_b   1.000
_cell.length_c   1.000
_cell.angle_alpha   90.00
_cell.angle_beta   90.00
_cell.angle_gamma   90.00
#
_symmetry.space_group_name_H-M   'P 1'
#
loop_
_entity.id
_entity.type
_entity.pdbx_description
1 polymer ?
#
loop_
_entity_poly.entity_id
_entity_poly.type
_entity_poly.pdbx_seq_one_letter_code
_entity_poly.pdbx_strand_id
1 'polypeptide(L)'
;LKDSPIINVKFANSNEDFFESFAENKETKLLDDVIEGNAFTDSQKGSFQTYKVKKLMANSKVNTEEAVYLNLWQRRIESIGDKIISGNQNSFEGTVQIMATIDTKGNLIRSDILISSGDKTIDTMAIKILNDSAPFAPFNEAMKNEYNFIEIVRDWNFSSF
;
A
#
# COMPACT_ATOMS: atom_id res chain seq x y z
N LEU A 1 -16.06 -17.04 15.37
CA LEU A 1 -15.63 -16.97 15.31
C LEU A 1 -14.76 -16.87 15.05
N LYS A 2 -14.46 -16.56 15.29
CA LYS A 2 -13.48 -16.46 15.14
C LYS A 2 -12.90 -17.42 14.76
N ASP A 3 -12.89 -18.03 15.08
CA ASP A 3 -12.40 -19.02 14.75
C ASP A 3 -12.70 -19.41 13.50
N SER A 4 -13.20 -18.85 12.94
CA SER A 4 -13.42 -19.27 11.66
C SER A 4 -12.12 -19.51 11.03
N PRO A 5 -12.09 -20.30 10.05
CA PRO A 5 -10.89 -20.55 9.37
C PRO A 5 -10.52 -19.35 8.61
N ILE A 6 -10.70 -18.27 9.22
CA ILE A 6 -10.44 -17.08 8.56
C ILE A 6 -9.00 -16.82 8.57
N ILE A 7 -8.51 -16.40 7.48
CA ILE A 7 -7.15 -16.07 7.35
C ILE A 7 -7.06 -14.59 7.51
N ASN A 8 -6.28 -14.19 8.45
CA ASN A 8 -6.11 -12.78 8.70
C ASN A 8 -5.03 -12.24 7.82
N VAL A 9 -5.33 -11.14 7.15
CA VAL A 9 -4.30 -10.39 6.49
C VAL A 9 -3.86 -9.36 7.50
N LYS A 10 -2.67 -9.54 8.02
CA LYS A 10 -2.17 -8.63 9.04
C LYS A 10 -0.89 -7.99 8.58
N PHE A 11 -0.72 -6.75 8.94
CA PHE A 11 0.47 -6.04 8.56
C PHE A 11 1.46 -6.11 9.70
N ALA A 12 2.72 -6.25 9.34
CA ALA A 12 3.76 -6.54 10.30
C ALA A 12 3.94 -5.43 11.31
N ASN A 13 3.68 -4.22 10.94
CA ASN A 13 3.95 -3.11 11.83
C ASN A 13 2.67 -2.43 12.24
N SER A 14 2.59 -2.11 13.50
CA SER A 14 1.40 -1.49 14.04
C SER A 14 1.39 -0.02 13.71
N ASN A 15 0.30 0.63 14.07
CA ASN A 15 0.19 2.05 13.90
C ASN A 15 1.26 2.80 14.65
N GLU A 16 1.74 2.24 15.72
CA GLU A 16 2.77 2.90 16.47
C GLU A 16 4.00 3.17 15.66
N ASP A 17 4.31 2.25 14.77
CA ASP A 17 5.48 2.41 13.94
C ASP A 17 5.36 3.60 13.03
N PHE A 18 4.15 3.92 12.62
CA PHE A 18 3.94 5.07 11.76
C PHE A 18 4.33 6.36 12.45
N PHE A 19 4.10 6.44 13.75
CA PHE A 19 4.35 7.67 14.47
C PHE A 19 5.78 7.79 14.94
N GLU A 20 6.47 6.69 15.06
CA GLU A 20 7.83 6.71 15.55
C GLU A 20 8.87 6.82 14.48
N SER A 21 8.50 6.60 13.27
CA SER A 21 9.48 6.56 12.22
C SER A 21 9.97 7.93 11.86
N PHE A 22 10.98 7.95 11.02
CA PHE A 22 11.60 9.18 10.61
C PHE A 22 11.20 9.55 9.21
N ALA A 23 11.12 10.84 8.97
CA ALA A 23 10.76 11.31 7.65
C ALA A 23 11.97 11.48 6.75
N GLU A 24 13.14 11.21 7.26
CA GLU A 24 14.31 11.41 6.45
C GLU A 24 14.22 10.53 5.23
N ASN A 25 14.79 10.90 4.20
CA ASN A 25 14.80 10.19 2.92
C ASN A 25 13.55 10.39 2.11
N LYS A 26 12.57 11.02 2.69
CA LYS A 26 11.36 11.23 1.98
C LYS A 26 11.58 12.05 0.72
N GLU A 27 12.35 13.10 0.85
CA GLU A 27 12.58 13.96 -0.28
C GLU A 27 13.43 13.30 -1.33
N THR A 28 14.41 12.54 -0.90
CA THR A 28 15.24 11.82 -1.83
C THR A 28 14.41 10.84 -2.62
N LYS A 29 13.52 10.16 -1.92
CA LYS A 29 12.64 9.21 -2.57
C LYS A 29 11.75 9.86 -3.59
N LEU A 30 11.19 11.00 -3.21
CA LEU A 30 10.33 11.73 -4.13
C LEU A 30 11.07 12.07 -5.41
N LEU A 31 12.28 12.50 -5.26
CA LEU A 31 13.07 12.91 -6.40
C LEU A 31 13.36 11.73 -7.30
N ASP A 32 13.77 10.63 -6.72
CA ASP A 32 14.09 9.44 -7.49
C ASP A 32 12.87 8.92 -8.22
N ASP A 33 11.75 8.88 -7.55
CA ASP A 33 10.54 8.37 -8.16
C ASP A 33 10.08 9.24 -9.30
N VAL A 34 10.22 10.54 -9.14
CA VAL A 34 9.83 11.45 -10.19
C VAL A 34 10.70 11.22 -11.42
N ILE A 35 11.99 11.09 -11.21
CA ILE A 35 12.90 10.87 -12.31
C ILE A 35 12.55 9.60 -13.06
N GLU A 36 12.32 8.56 -12.33
CA GLU A 36 12.05 7.29 -12.97
C GLU A 36 10.73 7.24 -13.66
N GLY A 37 9.71 7.74 -13.01
CA GLY A 37 8.39 7.46 -13.46
C GLY A 37 7.82 8.46 -14.43
N ASN A 38 8.13 9.71 -14.21
CA ASN A 38 7.33 10.74 -14.88
C ASN A 38 8.10 11.66 -15.78
N ALA A 39 9.29 11.99 -15.41
CA ALA A 39 10.08 12.89 -16.23
C ALA A 39 10.18 12.35 -17.63
N PHE A 40 10.31 11.07 -17.73
CA PHE A 40 10.46 10.42 -18.98
C PHE A 40 9.26 10.67 -19.90
N THR A 41 8.08 10.50 -19.36
CA THR A 41 6.88 10.67 -20.14
C THR A 41 6.69 12.11 -20.57
N ASP A 42 6.90 13.01 -19.65
CA ASP A 42 6.63 14.41 -19.91
C ASP A 42 7.63 15.00 -20.86
N SER A 43 8.84 14.54 -20.81
CA SER A 43 9.84 15.09 -21.71
C SER A 43 9.50 14.80 -23.15
N GLN A 44 8.76 13.76 -23.41
CA GLN A 44 8.35 13.46 -24.78
C GLN A 44 7.44 14.50 -25.35
N LYS A 45 6.74 15.20 -24.50
CA LYS A 45 5.82 16.22 -24.95
C LYS A 45 6.45 17.58 -24.99
N GLY A 46 7.70 17.67 -24.66
CA GLY A 46 8.36 18.94 -24.67
C GLY A 46 8.05 19.77 -23.47
N SER A 47 7.30 19.24 -22.52
CA SER A 47 7.05 19.94 -21.27
C SER A 47 7.44 19.00 -20.17
N PHE A 48 7.78 19.58 -19.05
CA PHE A 48 8.26 18.79 -17.94
C PHE A 48 7.35 18.99 -16.74
N GLN A 49 6.77 17.92 -16.29
CA GLN A 49 5.92 17.94 -15.12
C GLN A 49 6.58 17.18 -14.00
N THR A 50 6.47 17.72 -12.80
CA THR A 50 7.02 17.08 -11.62
C THR A 50 5.88 16.59 -10.76
N TYR A 51 5.92 15.32 -10.41
CA TYR A 51 4.95 14.74 -9.50
C TYR A 51 5.62 14.48 -8.17
N LYS A 52 4.86 14.67 -7.11
CA LYS A 52 5.36 14.43 -5.77
C LYS A 52 4.86 13.08 -5.31
N VAL A 53 5.78 12.22 -4.93
CA VAL A 53 5.45 10.87 -4.52
C VAL A 53 6.08 10.65 -3.15
N LYS A 54 5.30 10.13 -2.23
CA LYS A 54 5.85 9.77 -0.93
C LYS A 54 5.75 8.27 -0.74
N LYS A 55 6.87 7.65 -0.40
CA LYS A 55 6.88 6.23 -0.13
C LYS A 55 6.72 6.03 1.37
N LEU A 56 5.72 5.23 1.74
CA LEU A 56 5.38 4.97 3.13
C LEU A 56 5.73 3.53 3.45
N MET A 57 6.88 3.35 4.05
CA MET A 57 7.30 2.04 4.51
C MET A 57 6.94 1.90 5.97
N ALA A 58 7.12 0.71 6.50
CA ALA A 58 6.74 0.43 7.87
C ALA A 58 7.41 1.38 8.86
N ASN A 59 8.62 1.80 8.55
CA ASN A 59 9.37 2.66 9.46
C ASN A 59 9.39 4.12 9.02
N SER A 60 8.50 4.52 8.13
CA SER A 60 8.44 5.91 7.69
C SER A 60 7.74 6.75 8.73
N LYS A 61 8.23 7.96 8.91
CA LYS A 61 7.55 8.90 9.77
C LYS A 61 6.39 9.52 9.02
N VAL A 62 5.24 9.59 9.66
CA VAL A 62 4.05 10.13 9.03
C VAL A 62 3.41 11.16 9.92
N ASN A 63 2.69 12.09 9.31
CA ASN A 63 1.91 13.05 10.08
C ASN A 63 0.54 12.45 10.37
N THR A 64 -0.30 13.23 11.06
CA THR A 64 -1.60 12.75 11.48
C THR A 64 -2.48 12.35 10.31
N GLU A 65 -2.50 13.16 9.27
CA GLU A 65 -3.35 12.87 8.12
C GLU A 65 -2.92 11.59 7.43
N GLU A 66 -1.62 11.40 7.31
CA GLU A 66 -1.11 10.20 6.69
C GLU A 66 -1.42 8.97 7.52
N ALA A 67 -1.32 9.11 8.84
CA ALA A 67 -1.63 7.98 9.72
C ALA A 67 -3.09 7.60 9.62
N VAL A 68 -3.97 8.57 9.57
CA VAL A 68 -5.40 8.31 9.41
C VAL A 68 -5.64 7.61 8.08
N TYR A 69 -5.02 8.10 7.02
CA TYR A 69 -5.20 7.50 5.71
C TYR A 69 -4.73 6.05 5.70
N LEU A 70 -3.57 5.79 6.30
CA LEU A 70 -3.04 4.44 6.33
C LEU A 70 -3.95 3.50 7.10
N ASN A 71 -4.56 3.99 8.18
CA ASN A 71 -5.51 3.18 8.93
C ASN A 71 -6.73 2.83 8.09
N LEU A 72 -7.25 3.77 7.36
CA LEU A 72 -8.41 3.52 6.50
C LEU A 72 -8.05 2.53 5.41
N TRP A 73 -6.87 2.71 4.82
CA TRP A 73 -6.38 1.83 3.79
C TRP A 73 -6.25 0.40 4.31
N GLN A 74 -5.62 0.27 5.47
CA GLN A 74 -5.40 -1.04 6.07
C GLN A 74 -6.71 -1.74 6.41
N ARG A 75 -7.65 -1.01 7.00
CA ARG A 75 -8.93 -1.58 7.35
C ARG A 75 -9.69 -2.04 6.12
N ARG A 76 -9.62 -1.27 5.07
CA ARG A 76 -10.29 -1.63 3.84
C ARG A 76 -9.75 -2.94 3.30
N ILE A 77 -8.43 -3.06 3.29
CA ILE A 77 -7.78 -4.26 2.78
C ILE A 77 -8.11 -5.46 3.65
N GLU A 78 -8.08 -5.29 4.95
CA GLU A 78 -8.39 -6.39 5.85
C GLU A 78 -9.83 -6.83 5.68
N SER A 79 -10.73 -5.90 5.51
CA SER A 79 -12.13 -6.22 5.32
C SER A 79 -12.37 -7.00 4.03
N ILE A 80 -11.79 -6.53 2.95
CA ILE A 80 -11.94 -7.20 1.66
C ILE A 80 -11.24 -8.55 1.70
N GLY A 81 -10.07 -8.58 2.33
CA GLY A 81 -9.32 -9.82 2.45
C GLY A 81 -10.10 -10.88 3.19
N ASP A 82 -10.74 -10.49 4.28
CA ASP A 82 -11.55 -11.44 5.03
C ASP A 82 -12.65 -12.03 4.18
N LYS A 83 -13.32 -11.20 3.38
CA LYS A 83 -14.38 -11.68 2.53
C LYS A 83 -13.90 -12.66 1.49
N ILE A 84 -12.77 -12.34 0.87
CA ILE A 84 -12.24 -13.18 -0.18
C ILE A 84 -11.75 -14.50 0.39
N ILE A 85 -11.05 -14.44 1.51
CA ILE A 85 -10.42 -15.61 2.08
C ILE A 85 -11.44 -16.51 2.73
N SER A 86 -12.45 -15.95 3.37
CA SER A 86 -13.45 -16.76 4.04
C SER A 86 -14.27 -17.57 3.05
N GLY A 87 -14.32 -17.13 1.80
CA GLY A 87 -14.99 -17.90 0.77
C GLY A 87 -14.15 -18.99 0.18
N ASN A 88 -12.93 -19.14 0.67
CA ASN A 88 -11.98 -20.10 0.14
C ASN A 88 -11.71 -21.16 1.17
N GLN A 89 -11.68 -22.42 0.72
CA GLN A 89 -11.51 -23.53 1.66
C GLN A 89 -10.07 -23.85 1.94
N ASN A 90 -9.16 -23.26 1.21
CA ASN A 90 -7.74 -23.56 1.39
C ASN A 90 -7.16 -22.76 2.54
N SER A 91 -6.13 -23.32 3.13
CA SER A 91 -5.35 -22.61 4.13
C SER A 91 -4.27 -21.82 3.42
N PHE A 92 -4.05 -20.62 3.89
CA PHE A 92 -2.99 -19.78 3.36
C PHE A 92 -2.06 -19.40 4.50
N GLU A 93 -0.79 -19.56 4.27
CA GLU A 93 0.18 -19.22 5.29
C GLU A 93 1.45 -18.74 4.64
N GLY A 94 1.82 -17.50 4.93
CA GLY A 94 3.02 -16.92 4.36
C GLY A 94 2.97 -15.43 4.43
N THR A 95 4.07 -14.81 4.03
CA THR A 95 4.20 -13.37 4.05
C THR A 95 4.66 -12.89 2.69
N VAL A 96 4.01 -11.85 2.19
CA VAL A 96 4.38 -11.25 0.91
C VAL A 96 4.52 -9.75 1.14
N GLN A 97 5.52 -9.15 0.52
CA GLN A 97 5.69 -7.70 0.62
C GLN A 97 5.20 -7.05 -0.65
N ILE A 98 4.31 -6.10 -0.49
CA ILE A 98 3.64 -5.46 -1.62
C ILE A 98 3.77 -3.95 -1.53
N MET A 99 3.90 -3.33 -2.69
CA MET A 99 3.84 -1.88 -2.80
C MET A 99 2.59 -1.51 -3.58
N ALA A 100 1.78 -0.65 -3.01
CA ALA A 100 0.59 -0.12 -3.66
C ALA A 100 0.81 1.34 -3.94
N THR A 101 0.60 1.75 -5.18
CA THR A 101 0.72 3.15 -5.57
C THR A 101 -0.69 3.71 -5.77
N ILE A 102 -1.00 4.79 -5.07
CA ILE A 102 -2.35 5.35 -5.02
C ILE A 102 -2.29 6.83 -5.35
N ASP A 103 -3.25 7.29 -6.15
CA ASP A 103 -3.30 8.70 -6.53
C ASP A 103 -4.21 9.48 -5.58
N THR A 104 -4.37 10.77 -5.85
CA THR A 104 -5.12 11.66 -4.96
C THR A 104 -6.59 11.30 -4.88
N LYS A 105 -7.11 10.60 -5.86
CA LYS A 105 -8.51 10.22 -5.87
C LYS A 105 -8.74 8.84 -5.27
N GLY A 106 -7.69 8.20 -4.82
CA GLY A 106 -7.80 6.87 -4.24
C GLY A 106 -7.69 5.75 -5.25
N ASN A 107 -7.34 6.06 -6.48
CA ASN A 107 -7.20 5.02 -7.50
C ASN A 107 -5.91 4.26 -7.30
N LEU A 108 -5.99 2.95 -7.47
CA LEU A 108 -4.81 2.11 -7.41
C LEU A 108 -4.13 2.17 -8.78
N ILE A 109 -2.98 2.82 -8.82
CA ILE A 109 -2.25 3.01 -10.06
C ILE A 109 -1.36 1.81 -10.36
N ARG A 110 -0.74 1.25 -9.34
CA ARG A 110 0.14 0.11 -9.49
C ARG A 110 0.11 -0.76 -8.26
N SER A 111 0.33 -2.04 -8.48
CA SER A 111 0.52 -2.99 -7.39
C SER A 111 1.70 -3.85 -7.76
N ASP A 112 2.69 -3.90 -6.88
CA ASP A 112 3.93 -4.60 -7.15
C ASP A 112 4.25 -5.52 -5.99
N ILE A 113 4.64 -6.75 -6.30
CA ILE A 113 5.16 -7.65 -5.30
C ILE A 113 6.65 -7.40 -5.21
N LEU A 114 7.09 -6.92 -4.07
CA LEU A 114 8.51 -6.65 -3.87
C LEU A 114 9.24 -7.90 -3.38
N ILE A 115 8.59 -8.65 -2.50
CA ILE A 115 9.16 -9.91 -2.00
C ILE A 115 8.04 -10.93 -2.01
N SER A 116 8.23 -11.98 -2.79
CA SER A 116 7.23 -13.03 -2.91
C SER A 116 7.16 -13.85 -1.63
N SER A 117 6.00 -14.41 -1.36
CA SER A 117 5.85 -15.35 -0.26
C SER A 117 6.50 -16.69 -0.56
N GLY A 118 6.83 -16.92 -1.83
CA GLY A 118 7.30 -18.23 -2.25
C GLY A 118 6.17 -19.13 -2.68
N ASP A 119 4.93 -18.69 -2.52
CA ASP A 119 3.75 -19.45 -2.88
C ASP A 119 2.93 -18.61 -3.84
N LYS A 120 2.81 -19.07 -5.06
CA LYS A 120 2.11 -18.31 -6.07
C LYS A 120 0.66 -18.04 -5.72
N THR A 121 0.04 -18.98 -5.04
CA THR A 121 -1.35 -18.83 -4.64
C THR A 121 -1.50 -17.66 -3.68
N ILE A 122 -0.60 -17.54 -2.73
CA ILE A 122 -0.64 -16.45 -1.77
C ILE A 122 -0.36 -15.14 -2.47
N ASP A 123 0.65 -15.11 -3.33
CA ASP A 123 1.00 -13.89 -4.05
C ASP A 123 -0.18 -13.42 -4.88
N THR A 124 -0.81 -14.33 -5.60
CA THR A 124 -1.96 -13.99 -6.44
C THR A 124 -3.12 -13.50 -5.59
N MET A 125 -3.35 -14.16 -4.46
CA MET A 125 -4.42 -13.77 -3.58
C MET A 125 -4.20 -12.36 -3.04
N ALA A 126 -2.98 -12.04 -2.69
CA ALA A 126 -2.67 -10.72 -2.15
C ALA A 126 -2.95 -9.64 -3.19
N ILE A 127 -2.53 -9.87 -4.42
CA ILE A 127 -2.79 -8.90 -5.48
C ILE A 127 -4.29 -8.76 -5.74
N LYS A 128 -5.01 -9.88 -5.69
CA LYS A 128 -6.45 -9.83 -5.88
C LYS A 128 -7.12 -9.01 -4.79
N ILE A 129 -6.72 -9.22 -3.56
CA ILE A 129 -7.29 -8.47 -2.44
C ILE A 129 -7.03 -6.98 -2.63
N LEU A 130 -5.82 -6.63 -3.02
CA LEU A 130 -5.48 -5.24 -3.21
C LEU A 130 -6.31 -4.62 -4.33
N ASN A 131 -6.42 -5.30 -5.45
CA ASN A 131 -7.20 -4.78 -6.57
C ASN A 131 -8.68 -4.67 -6.23
N ASP A 132 -9.22 -5.64 -5.51
CA ASP A 132 -10.63 -5.61 -5.14
C ASP A 132 -10.92 -4.57 -4.09
N SER A 133 -9.91 -4.14 -3.37
CA SER A 133 -10.08 -3.10 -2.37
C SER A 133 -10.16 -1.71 -2.96
N ALA A 134 -9.66 -1.53 -4.17
CA ALA A 134 -9.68 -0.24 -4.82
C ALA A 134 -11.08 0.07 -5.34
N PRO A 135 -11.47 1.32 -5.45
CA PRO A 135 -10.67 2.48 -5.07
C PRO A 135 -10.67 2.70 -3.57
N PHE A 136 -9.64 3.36 -3.10
CA PHE A 136 -9.51 3.67 -1.70
C PHE A 136 -10.07 5.07 -1.45
N ALA A 137 -9.97 5.54 -0.21
CA ALA A 137 -10.43 6.87 0.10
C ALA A 137 -9.56 7.89 -0.64
N PRO A 138 -10.16 9.00 -1.08
CA PRO A 138 -9.35 10.06 -1.67
C PRO A 138 -8.49 10.71 -0.60
N PHE A 139 -7.42 11.35 -1.01
CA PHE A 139 -6.59 12.10 -0.08
C PHE A 139 -7.39 13.28 0.45
N ASN A 140 -7.13 13.66 1.69
CA ASN A 140 -7.73 14.89 2.19
C ASN A 140 -6.94 16.07 1.60
N GLU A 141 -7.38 17.28 1.93
CA GLU A 141 -6.79 18.47 1.32
C GLU A 141 -5.31 18.60 1.65
N ALA A 142 -4.96 18.29 2.90
CA ALA A 142 -3.57 18.43 3.30
C ALA A 142 -2.68 17.50 2.49
N MET A 143 -3.11 16.27 2.30
CA MET A 143 -2.32 15.33 1.53
C MET A 143 -2.31 15.66 0.06
N LYS A 144 -3.44 16.14 -0.47
CA LYS A 144 -3.51 16.52 -1.88
C LYS A 144 -2.53 17.62 -2.21
N ASN A 145 -2.33 18.51 -1.28
CA ASN A 145 -1.41 19.62 -1.51
C ASN A 145 0.04 19.18 -1.46
N GLU A 146 0.31 18.04 -0.86
CA GLU A 146 1.68 17.59 -0.70
C GLU A 146 2.10 16.54 -1.69
N TYR A 147 1.18 15.68 -2.11
CA TYR A 147 1.55 14.54 -2.94
C TYR A 147 0.57 14.34 -4.08
N ASN A 148 1.11 13.86 -5.18
CA ASN A 148 0.29 13.37 -6.29
C ASN A 148 0.02 11.88 -6.10
N PHE A 149 0.98 11.18 -5.49
CA PHE A 149 0.89 9.74 -5.28
C PHE A 149 1.49 9.38 -3.94
N ILE A 150 1.01 8.29 -3.37
CA ILE A 150 1.73 7.66 -2.27
C ILE A 150 2.00 6.22 -2.67
N GLU A 151 3.12 5.71 -2.19
CA GLU A 151 3.48 4.31 -2.37
C GLU A 151 3.53 3.67 -1.00
N ILE A 152 2.66 2.72 -0.75
CA ILE A 152 2.58 2.07 0.55
C ILE A 152 3.22 0.70 0.44
N VAL A 153 4.27 0.50 1.22
CA VAL A 153 5.00 -0.77 1.25
C VAL A 153 4.71 -1.44 2.58
N ARG A 154 4.18 -2.64 2.53
CA ARG A 154 3.84 -3.39 3.74
C ARG A 154 4.06 -4.86 3.53
N ASP A 155 4.35 -5.53 4.63
CA ASP A 155 4.38 -6.99 4.66
C ASP A 155 2.99 -7.47 4.99
N TRP A 156 2.46 -8.31 4.13
CA TRP A 156 1.13 -8.88 4.31
C TRP A 156 1.31 -10.29 4.83
N ASN A 157 0.81 -10.54 6.03
CA ASN A 157 0.92 -11.85 6.65
C ASN A 157 -0.38 -12.59 6.51
N PHE A 158 -0.31 -13.75 5.91
CA PHE A 158 -1.45 -14.63 5.77
C PHE A 158 -1.27 -15.79 6.73
N SER A 159 -2.26 -16.03 7.56
CA SER A 159 -2.23 -17.18 8.45
C SER A 159 -3.66 -17.60 8.70
N SER A 160 -3.84 -18.90 8.84
CA SER A 160 -5.17 -19.43 9.08
C SER A 160 -5.22 -20.06 10.45
N PHE A 161 -6.39 -20.07 11.02
CA PHE A 161 -6.61 -20.65 12.34
C PHE A 161 -7.60 -21.76 12.25
#